data_3bc85ff0ef31a0eae41c2e4441737125
#
_entry.id   3bc85ff0ef31a0eae41c2e4441737125
#
_cell.length_a   1.000
_cell.length_b   1.000
_cell.length_c   1.000
_cell.angle_alpha   90.00
_cell.angle_beta   90.00
_cell.angle_gamma   90.00
#
_symmetry.space_group_name_H-M   'P 1'
#
loop_
_entity.id
_entity.type
_entity.pdbx_description
1 polymer ?
#
loop_
_entity_poly.entity_id
_entity_poly.type
_entity_poly.pdbx_seq_one_letter_code
_entity_poly.pdbx_strand_id
1 'polypeptide(L)'
;MASPTTFAKVSRFVSRMYGRLFSANPYPLYKFLRTRYPLLRTPIGFWIATRYADCVDVLRDKRFLAFDLRALDAFPPDDGLKSMREALQHAIVFRNPPDHTRLRRLMTTFFSPGVVDGLQPRIQHIADYLLDAVEARGSMDLIKDVAFPFPIDVLAEVMGADDADKPMFRDWMRTLGVPLDPVISANDPGVEVRQAIADVRRYFSDLAADRRMHPREDLISIMVAAEGRGDLQTEEELVFSAMFTLLAGHETTMNMIGNGMLALFRNPDALARLRSDPSPAAIESALDEFLRFDSPVQVTFRTASEDIELSGRTIPRGEHVVVFLGAANRDPLRFTDPDKLDITRPDNHHLSFAGGPHRCIGEVLAKVEGRIAFETILRRMPKLALADPNPKWRPAMSLRGLESLPLTF
;
A
#
# COMPACT_ATOMS: atom_id res chain seq x y z
N MET A 1 22.34 23.44 9.89
CA MET A 1 21.23 22.49 10.16
C MET A 1 20.11 23.26 10.84
N ALA A 2 18.87 23.19 10.35
CA ALA A 2 17.73 23.83 11.00
C ALA A 2 17.47 23.16 12.37
N SER A 3 17.02 23.93 13.37
CA SER A 3 16.74 23.37 14.70
C SER A 3 15.57 22.36 14.62
N PRO A 4 15.52 21.35 15.52
CA PRO A 4 14.43 20.38 15.56
C PRO A 4 13.02 21.01 15.60
N THR A 5 12.88 22.16 16.28
CA THR A 5 11.65 22.95 16.35
C THR A 5 11.27 23.62 15.03
N THR A 6 12.24 24.05 14.25
CA THR A 6 11.97 24.64 12.92
C THR A 6 11.52 23.57 11.94
N PHE A 7 12.14 22.41 12.00
CA PHE A 7 11.79 21.28 11.14
C PHE A 7 10.38 20.73 11.42
N ALA A 8 10.00 20.55 12.68
CA ALA A 8 8.65 20.13 13.06
C ALA A 8 7.56 21.14 12.64
N LYS A 9 7.87 22.44 12.68
CA LYS A 9 6.98 23.49 12.17
C LYS A 9 6.83 23.43 10.65
N VAL A 10 7.94 23.23 9.94
CA VAL A 10 7.94 23.09 8.47
C VAL A 10 7.21 21.82 8.05
N SER A 11 7.46 20.69 8.70
CA SER A 11 6.75 19.42 8.44
C SER A 11 5.24 19.57 8.64
N ARG A 12 4.80 20.12 9.77
CA ARG A 12 3.37 20.39 10.03
C ARG A 12 2.76 21.39 9.03
N PHE A 13 3.50 22.41 8.62
CA PHE A 13 3.04 23.34 7.60
C PHE A 13 2.91 22.67 6.23
N VAL A 14 3.92 21.90 5.80
CA VAL A 14 3.90 21.13 4.54
C VAL A 14 2.78 20.09 4.56
N SER A 15 2.61 19.35 5.66
CA SER A 15 1.54 18.38 5.83
C SER A 15 0.16 19.03 5.74
N ARG A 16 -0.05 20.15 6.43
CA ARG A 16 -1.33 20.90 6.37
C ARG A 16 -1.59 21.50 4.99
N MET A 17 -0.57 22.02 4.35
CA MET A 17 -0.67 22.59 3.00
C MET A 17 -0.93 21.50 1.97
N TYR A 18 -0.20 20.38 2.04
CA TYR A 18 -0.41 19.21 1.17
C TYR A 18 -1.81 18.64 1.36
N GLY A 19 -2.21 18.36 2.61
CA GLY A 19 -3.52 17.81 2.91
C GLY A 19 -4.67 18.68 2.42
N ARG A 20 -4.57 20.02 2.54
CA ARG A 20 -5.64 20.94 2.12
C ARG A 20 -5.70 21.20 0.62
N LEU A 21 -4.54 21.30 -0.02
CA LEU A 21 -4.46 21.77 -1.42
C LEU A 21 -4.29 20.64 -2.43
N PHE A 22 -3.70 19.52 -2.05
CA PHE A 22 -3.26 18.49 -2.99
C PHE A 22 -3.85 17.09 -2.73
N SER A 23 -4.42 16.80 -1.55
CA SER A 23 -4.98 15.48 -1.26
C SER A 23 -6.09 15.08 -2.23
N ALA A 24 -6.94 16.04 -2.64
CA ALA A 24 -8.01 15.76 -3.58
C ALA A 24 -7.49 15.47 -5.00
N ASN A 25 -6.46 16.20 -5.46
CA ASN A 25 -5.86 15.98 -6.77
C ASN A 25 -4.38 16.40 -6.79
N PRO A 26 -3.42 15.49 -6.57
CA PRO A 26 -1.99 15.79 -6.55
C PRO A 26 -1.37 15.93 -7.96
N TYR A 27 -2.03 15.46 -9.00
CA TYR A 27 -1.46 15.31 -10.35
C TYR A 27 -1.03 16.62 -11.02
N PRO A 28 -1.72 17.76 -10.86
CA PRO A 28 -1.22 19.05 -11.36
C PRO A 28 0.15 19.43 -10.76
N LEU A 29 0.33 19.21 -9.45
CA LEU A 29 1.62 19.43 -8.80
C LEU A 29 2.68 18.46 -9.33
N TYR A 30 2.34 17.17 -9.46
CA TYR A 30 3.26 16.17 -10.01
C TYR A 30 3.70 16.51 -11.45
N LYS A 31 2.77 16.96 -12.29
CA LYS A 31 3.06 17.43 -13.64
C LYS A 31 4.02 18.64 -13.62
N PHE A 32 3.79 19.61 -12.75
CA PHE A 32 4.67 20.77 -12.59
C PHE A 32 6.08 20.34 -12.14
N LEU A 33 6.20 19.52 -11.10
CA LEU A 33 7.49 19.00 -10.61
C LEU A 33 8.22 18.22 -11.69
N ARG A 34 7.55 17.27 -12.35
CA ARG A 34 8.15 16.42 -13.40
C ARG A 34 8.66 17.25 -14.58
N THR A 35 7.97 18.33 -14.94
CA THR A 35 8.34 19.17 -16.08
C THR A 35 9.48 20.14 -15.74
N ARG A 36 9.45 20.74 -14.54
CA ARG A 36 10.38 21.82 -14.17
C ARG A 36 11.54 21.34 -13.29
N TYR A 37 11.30 20.36 -12.44
CA TYR A 37 12.23 19.90 -11.42
C TYR A 37 12.19 18.36 -11.28
N PRO A 38 12.50 17.61 -12.37
CA PRO A 38 12.32 16.16 -12.39
C PRO A 38 13.12 15.44 -11.30
N LEU A 39 14.31 15.96 -10.98
CA LEU A 39 15.13 15.55 -9.85
C LEU A 39 15.43 16.81 -9.01
N LEU A 40 14.79 16.93 -7.86
CA LEU A 40 14.85 18.12 -7.00
C LEU A 40 15.44 17.75 -5.63
N ARG A 41 16.46 18.50 -5.20
CA ARG A 41 16.90 18.46 -3.79
C ARG A 41 16.11 19.49 -2.99
N THR A 42 15.40 19.01 -1.98
CA THR A 42 14.61 19.87 -1.09
C THR A 42 15.52 20.61 -0.08
N PRO A 43 15.07 21.74 0.48
CA PRO A 43 15.83 22.44 1.54
C PRO A 43 16.07 21.62 2.82
N ILE A 44 15.31 20.54 3.02
CA ILE A 44 15.40 19.66 4.17
C ILE A 44 16.27 18.42 3.90
N GLY A 45 16.96 18.36 2.76
CA GLY A 45 17.96 17.35 2.45
C GLY A 45 17.42 16.09 1.77
N PHE A 46 16.13 16.04 1.40
CA PHE A 46 15.58 14.95 0.60
C PHE A 46 15.65 15.28 -0.90
N TRP A 47 15.93 14.25 -1.72
CA TRP A 47 15.73 14.31 -3.16
C TRP A 47 14.33 13.86 -3.52
N ILE A 48 13.78 14.43 -4.58
CA ILE A 48 12.49 14.03 -5.16
C ILE A 48 12.74 13.61 -6.60
N ALA A 49 12.39 12.37 -6.96
CA ALA A 49 12.41 11.85 -8.32
C ALA A 49 10.97 11.69 -8.84
N THR A 50 10.65 12.28 -9.99
CA THR A 50 9.27 12.32 -10.53
C THR A 50 9.14 11.79 -11.96
N ARG A 51 10.23 11.72 -12.77
CA ARG A 51 10.21 11.08 -14.08
C ARG A 51 10.22 9.57 -13.94
N TYR A 52 9.54 8.89 -14.85
CA TYR A 52 9.49 7.42 -14.87
C TYR A 52 10.89 6.79 -14.91
N ALA A 53 11.76 7.25 -15.78
CA ALA A 53 13.12 6.72 -15.93
C ALA A 53 13.92 6.86 -14.62
N ASP A 54 13.97 8.08 -14.03
CA ASP A 54 14.68 8.33 -12.77
C ASP A 54 14.13 7.45 -11.63
N CYS A 55 12.80 7.29 -11.55
CA CYS A 55 12.17 6.43 -10.57
C CYS A 55 12.56 4.95 -10.76
N VAL A 56 12.61 4.46 -12.00
CA VAL A 56 13.06 3.10 -12.31
C VAL A 56 14.51 2.90 -11.90
N ASP A 57 15.39 3.86 -12.21
CA ASP A 57 16.80 3.79 -11.86
C ASP A 57 16.99 3.72 -10.35
N VAL A 58 16.34 4.61 -9.58
CA VAL A 58 16.39 4.58 -8.09
C VAL A 58 15.85 3.27 -7.52
N LEU A 59 14.79 2.71 -8.10
CA LEU A 59 14.17 1.47 -7.60
C LEU A 59 15.00 0.22 -7.91
N ARG A 60 15.76 0.19 -9.00
CA ARG A 60 16.50 -0.99 -9.48
C ARG A 60 17.97 -1.01 -9.10
N ASP A 61 18.57 0.16 -8.92
CA ASP A 61 19.98 0.25 -8.55
C ASP A 61 20.17 -0.20 -7.09
N LYS A 62 20.96 -1.25 -6.89
CA LYS A 62 21.24 -1.86 -5.59
C LYS A 62 21.98 -0.94 -4.61
N ARG A 63 22.57 0.15 -5.09
CA ARG A 63 23.20 1.17 -4.27
C ARG A 63 22.19 2.05 -3.55
N PHE A 64 20.95 2.10 -4.03
CA PHE A 64 19.83 2.68 -3.28
C PHE A 64 19.22 1.64 -2.34
N LEU A 65 19.56 1.76 -1.08
CA LEU A 65 19.13 0.88 0.00
C LEU A 65 17.67 1.18 0.43
N ALA A 66 17.08 0.28 1.21
CA ALA A 66 15.85 0.56 1.94
C ALA A 66 16.00 1.83 2.79
N PHE A 67 14.89 2.53 3.01
CA PHE A 67 14.89 3.75 3.81
C PHE A 67 15.38 3.49 5.24
N ASP A 68 16.34 4.28 5.67
CA ASP A 68 16.86 4.22 7.03
C ASP A 68 15.88 4.93 7.99
N LEU A 69 15.15 4.15 8.79
CA LEU A 69 14.19 4.68 9.75
C LEU A 69 14.82 5.64 10.78
N ARG A 70 16.13 5.58 10.99
CA ARG A 70 16.86 6.52 11.85
C ARG A 70 16.85 7.94 11.30
N ALA A 71 16.63 8.12 10.01
CA ALA A 71 16.41 9.45 9.43
C ALA A 71 15.19 10.17 10.04
N LEU A 72 14.26 9.41 10.62
CA LEU A 72 13.11 9.95 11.35
C LEU A 72 13.44 10.41 12.78
N ASP A 73 14.64 10.11 13.30
CA ASP A 73 15.08 10.57 14.65
C ASP A 73 15.26 12.09 14.73
N ALA A 74 15.39 12.76 13.57
CA ALA A 74 15.36 14.21 13.50
C ALA A 74 13.97 14.82 13.83
N PHE A 75 12.91 13.98 13.83
CA PHE A 75 11.58 14.36 14.27
C PHE A 75 11.41 13.89 15.71
N PRO A 76 11.05 14.75 16.67
CA PRO A 76 10.77 14.30 18.03
C PRO A 76 9.60 13.31 17.96
N PRO A 77 9.81 12.03 18.28
CA PRO A 77 8.76 11.05 18.26
C PRO A 77 7.82 11.29 19.44
N ASP A 78 6.54 11.26 19.21
CA ASP A 78 5.66 10.78 20.25
C ASP A 78 5.95 9.29 20.54
N ASP A 79 5.49 8.81 21.67
CA ASP A 79 5.77 7.43 22.10
C ASP A 79 5.16 6.37 21.14
N GLY A 80 4.07 6.70 20.42
CA GLY A 80 3.42 5.80 19.46
C GLY A 80 4.25 5.64 18.18
N LEU A 81 4.77 6.73 17.63
CA LEU A 81 5.67 6.69 16.47
C LEU A 81 6.99 5.97 16.79
N LYS A 82 7.51 6.13 18.03
CA LYS A 82 8.70 5.40 18.49
C LYS A 82 8.43 3.89 18.48
N SER A 83 7.33 3.45 19.10
CA SER A 83 6.96 2.04 19.15
C SER A 83 6.70 1.46 17.76
N MET A 84 6.06 2.22 16.87
CA MET A 84 5.87 1.81 15.48
C MET A 84 7.20 1.66 14.73
N ARG A 85 8.16 2.57 14.91
CA ARG A 85 9.49 2.46 14.29
C ARG A 85 10.26 1.25 14.81
N GLU A 86 10.21 0.99 16.12
CA GLU A 86 10.82 -0.19 16.75
C GLU A 86 10.22 -1.48 16.19
N ALA A 87 8.92 -1.53 15.90
CA ALA A 87 8.28 -2.64 15.25
C ALA A 87 8.68 -2.76 13.77
N LEU A 88 8.62 -1.66 13.02
CA LEU A 88 8.88 -1.64 11.57
C LEU A 88 10.33 -1.95 11.21
N GLN A 89 11.31 -1.70 12.10
CA GLN A 89 12.70 -2.06 11.81
C GLN A 89 12.91 -3.56 11.54
N HIS A 90 11.99 -4.43 11.99
CA HIS A 90 12.00 -5.87 11.72
C HIS A 90 11.30 -6.23 10.41
N ALA A 91 10.54 -5.31 9.83
CA ALA A 91 9.80 -5.58 8.59
C ALA A 91 10.72 -5.56 7.36
N ILE A 92 10.46 -6.48 6.43
CA ILE A 92 11.26 -6.72 5.21
C ILE A 92 11.50 -5.44 4.38
N VAL A 93 10.54 -4.52 4.34
CA VAL A 93 10.61 -3.29 3.53
C VAL A 93 11.70 -2.32 3.99
N PHE A 94 12.13 -2.40 5.27
CA PHE A 94 13.18 -1.59 5.86
C PHE A 94 14.51 -2.36 6.04
N ARG A 95 14.57 -3.62 5.58
CA ARG A 95 15.78 -4.43 5.63
C ARG A 95 16.58 -4.33 4.35
N ASN A 96 17.89 -4.46 4.48
CA ASN A 96 18.83 -4.57 3.37
C ASN A 96 19.49 -5.96 3.35
N PRO A 97 20.12 -6.38 2.23
CA PRO A 97 20.90 -7.60 2.21
C PRO A 97 21.96 -7.63 3.35
N PRO A 98 22.19 -8.79 4.01
CA PRO A 98 21.65 -10.11 3.67
C PRO A 98 20.25 -10.41 4.19
N ASP A 99 19.76 -9.70 5.23
CA ASP A 99 18.49 -9.97 5.91
C ASP A 99 17.30 -9.84 4.97
N HIS A 100 17.25 -8.77 4.16
CA HIS A 100 16.21 -8.62 3.14
C HIS A 100 16.14 -9.84 2.21
N THR A 101 17.28 -10.34 1.74
CA THR A 101 17.32 -11.48 0.81
C THR A 101 16.78 -12.75 1.47
N ARG A 102 17.11 -12.97 2.74
CA ARG A 102 16.66 -14.10 3.54
C ARG A 102 15.13 -14.05 3.75
N LEU A 103 14.62 -12.94 4.27
CA LEU A 103 13.18 -12.74 4.50
C LEU A 103 12.38 -12.75 3.19
N ARG A 104 12.92 -12.14 2.13
CA ARG A 104 12.28 -12.13 0.80
C ARG A 104 12.06 -13.54 0.25
N ARG A 105 13.07 -14.40 0.32
CA ARG A 105 12.98 -15.79 -0.14
C ARG A 105 11.85 -16.52 0.58
N LEU A 106 11.76 -16.37 1.90
CA LEU A 106 10.72 -16.97 2.72
C LEU A 106 9.32 -16.50 2.29
N MET A 107 9.12 -15.19 2.27
CA MET A 107 7.81 -14.61 1.96
C MET A 107 7.35 -14.90 0.52
N THR A 108 8.28 -14.91 -0.45
CA THR A 108 7.97 -15.20 -1.86
C THR A 108 7.39 -16.61 -2.05
N THR A 109 7.77 -17.57 -1.22
CA THR A 109 7.21 -18.93 -1.27
C THR A 109 5.71 -18.94 -1.01
N PHE A 110 5.26 -18.17 -0.01
CA PHE A 110 3.84 -18.07 0.32
C PHE A 110 3.04 -17.26 -0.73
N PHE A 111 3.58 -16.13 -1.20
CA PHE A 111 2.92 -15.27 -2.20
C PHE A 111 3.16 -15.75 -3.65
N SER A 112 3.54 -17.02 -3.85
CA SER A 112 3.68 -17.60 -5.18
C SER A 112 2.33 -17.76 -5.87
N PRO A 113 2.26 -17.69 -7.22
CA PRO A 113 0.99 -17.84 -7.95
C PRO A 113 0.20 -19.09 -7.56
N GLY A 114 0.85 -20.25 -7.44
CA GLY A 114 0.16 -21.49 -7.12
C GLY A 114 -0.48 -21.52 -5.73
N VAL A 115 0.14 -20.88 -4.71
CA VAL A 115 -0.46 -20.74 -3.37
C VAL A 115 -1.63 -19.78 -3.41
N VAL A 116 -1.46 -18.61 -4.07
CA VAL A 116 -2.51 -17.60 -4.18
C VAL A 116 -3.71 -18.11 -4.98
N ASP A 117 -3.48 -18.93 -6.01
CA ASP A 117 -4.57 -19.57 -6.77
C ASP A 117 -5.43 -20.48 -5.88
N GLY A 118 -4.83 -21.17 -4.93
CA GLY A 118 -5.55 -21.98 -3.93
C GLY A 118 -6.43 -21.17 -2.98
N LEU A 119 -6.15 -19.87 -2.80
CA LEU A 119 -6.94 -18.98 -1.96
C LEU A 119 -8.18 -18.40 -2.66
N GLN A 120 -8.26 -18.46 -4.01
CA GLN A 120 -9.34 -17.81 -4.77
C GLN A 120 -10.75 -18.20 -4.30
N PRO A 121 -11.09 -19.46 -4.01
CA PRO A 121 -12.42 -19.81 -3.53
C PRO A 121 -12.80 -19.13 -2.20
N ARG A 122 -11.82 -18.99 -1.29
CA ARG A 122 -12.00 -18.31 0.01
C ARG A 122 -12.16 -16.81 -0.18
N ILE A 123 -11.34 -16.19 -1.04
CA ILE A 123 -11.42 -14.77 -1.40
C ILE A 123 -12.79 -14.47 -2.03
N GLN A 124 -13.28 -15.35 -2.93
CA GLN A 124 -14.60 -15.23 -3.53
C GLN A 124 -15.71 -15.30 -2.48
N HIS A 125 -15.62 -16.27 -1.55
CA HIS A 125 -16.60 -16.39 -0.46
C HIS A 125 -16.67 -15.13 0.41
N ILE A 126 -15.51 -14.54 0.75
CA ILE A 126 -15.46 -13.28 1.51
C ILE A 126 -16.13 -12.14 0.73
N ALA A 127 -15.85 -12.02 -0.58
CA ALA A 127 -16.47 -11.00 -1.44
C ALA A 127 -18.00 -11.16 -1.48
N ASP A 128 -18.48 -12.39 -1.68
CA ASP A 128 -19.91 -12.68 -1.71
C ASP A 128 -20.57 -12.37 -0.36
N TYR A 129 -19.99 -12.82 0.76
CA TYR A 129 -20.48 -12.56 2.12
C TYR A 129 -20.64 -11.05 2.42
N LEU A 130 -19.66 -10.23 2.05
CA LEU A 130 -19.71 -8.79 2.26
C LEU A 130 -20.78 -8.11 1.39
N LEU A 131 -20.98 -8.59 0.16
CA LEU A 131 -22.02 -8.06 -0.71
C LEU A 131 -23.42 -8.51 -0.31
N ASP A 132 -23.60 -9.74 0.22
CA ASP A 132 -24.86 -10.21 0.77
C ASP A 132 -25.38 -9.27 1.87
N ALA A 133 -24.47 -8.79 2.72
CA ALA A 133 -24.82 -7.89 3.83
C ALA A 133 -25.38 -6.52 3.38
N VAL A 134 -25.16 -6.11 2.14
CA VAL A 134 -25.57 -4.80 1.60
C VAL A 134 -26.67 -4.90 0.56
N GLU A 135 -26.83 -6.03 -0.13
CA GLU A 135 -27.71 -6.19 -1.28
C GLU A 135 -29.15 -5.78 -1.01
N ALA A 136 -29.70 -6.20 0.15
CA ALA A 136 -31.07 -5.86 0.54
C ALA A 136 -31.29 -4.37 0.86
N ARG A 137 -30.23 -3.60 1.06
CA ARG A 137 -30.31 -2.17 1.40
C ARG A 137 -30.48 -1.26 0.17
N GLY A 138 -30.18 -1.75 -1.05
CA GLY A 138 -30.17 -0.97 -2.29
C GLY A 138 -29.13 0.16 -2.32
N SER A 139 -28.25 0.21 -1.33
CA SER A 139 -27.17 1.20 -1.22
C SER A 139 -26.05 0.71 -0.30
N MET A 140 -24.83 1.22 -0.53
CA MET A 140 -23.68 0.96 0.33
C MET A 140 -22.72 2.13 0.34
N ASP A 141 -21.87 2.20 1.36
CA ASP A 141 -20.59 2.90 1.28
C ASP A 141 -19.52 1.86 0.87
N LEU A 142 -19.09 1.89 -0.38
CA LEU A 142 -18.15 0.90 -0.89
C LEU A 142 -16.88 0.78 -0.02
N ILE A 143 -16.39 1.90 0.52
CA ILE A 143 -15.18 1.88 1.36
C ILE A 143 -15.47 1.13 2.66
N LYS A 144 -16.50 1.52 3.41
CA LYS A 144 -16.79 0.99 4.74
C LYS A 144 -17.35 -0.43 4.72
N ASP A 145 -18.25 -0.68 3.77
CA ASP A 145 -19.02 -1.93 3.75
C ASP A 145 -18.26 -3.07 3.07
N VAL A 146 -17.37 -2.76 2.08
CA VAL A 146 -16.69 -3.76 1.27
C VAL A 146 -15.18 -3.55 1.24
N ALA A 147 -14.67 -2.44 0.71
CA ALA A 147 -13.26 -2.29 0.42
C ALA A 147 -12.36 -2.27 1.67
N PHE A 148 -12.86 -1.80 2.82
CA PHE A 148 -12.13 -1.84 4.09
C PHE A 148 -12.11 -3.26 4.70
N PRO A 149 -13.24 -3.97 4.92
CA PRO A 149 -13.22 -5.29 5.53
C PRO A 149 -12.62 -6.38 4.62
N PHE A 150 -12.79 -6.29 3.30
CA PHE A 150 -12.42 -7.35 2.37
C PHE A 150 -10.95 -7.78 2.45
N PRO A 151 -9.94 -6.91 2.27
CA PRO A 151 -8.55 -7.32 2.35
C PRO A 151 -8.12 -7.73 3.77
N ILE A 152 -8.76 -7.22 4.83
CA ILE A 152 -8.47 -7.64 6.19
C ILE A 152 -8.91 -9.08 6.40
N ASP A 153 -10.11 -9.42 5.95
CA ASP A 153 -10.66 -10.77 6.10
C ASP A 153 -9.85 -11.79 5.28
N VAL A 154 -9.37 -11.38 4.07
CA VAL A 154 -8.44 -12.19 3.27
C VAL A 154 -7.10 -12.39 3.98
N LEU A 155 -6.53 -11.31 4.54
CA LEU A 155 -5.25 -11.41 5.26
C LEU A 155 -5.36 -12.20 6.56
N ALA A 156 -6.48 -12.11 7.28
CA ALA A 156 -6.76 -12.95 8.45
C ALA A 156 -6.75 -14.44 8.06
N GLU A 157 -7.39 -14.81 6.95
CA GLU A 157 -7.37 -16.15 6.39
C GLU A 157 -5.95 -16.59 6.02
N VAL A 158 -5.20 -15.72 5.33
CA VAL A 158 -3.79 -15.94 4.95
C VAL A 158 -2.90 -16.20 6.18
N MET A 159 -3.16 -15.51 7.29
CA MET A 159 -2.42 -15.68 8.55
C MET A 159 -2.83 -16.92 9.33
N GLY A 160 -3.95 -17.56 8.97
CA GLY A 160 -4.53 -18.67 9.71
C GLY A 160 -5.27 -18.26 10.96
N ALA A 161 -5.78 -17.03 11.01
CA ALA A 161 -6.63 -16.55 12.09
C ALA A 161 -8.04 -17.13 11.98
N ASP A 162 -8.71 -17.32 13.11
CA ASP A 162 -10.09 -17.78 13.13
C ASP A 162 -11.07 -16.66 12.76
N ASP A 163 -12.24 -16.99 12.22
CA ASP A 163 -13.26 -16.02 11.82
C ASP A 163 -13.71 -15.09 12.96
N ALA A 164 -13.70 -15.60 14.19
CA ALA A 164 -14.03 -14.83 15.39
C ALA A 164 -13.05 -13.68 15.66
N ASP A 165 -11.83 -13.74 15.14
CA ASP A 165 -10.77 -12.75 15.34
C ASP A 165 -10.81 -11.61 14.32
N LYS A 166 -11.51 -11.75 13.20
CA LYS A 166 -11.58 -10.74 12.14
C LYS A 166 -11.99 -9.35 12.61
N PRO A 167 -12.96 -9.18 13.55
CA PRO A 167 -13.27 -7.85 14.10
C PRO A 167 -12.08 -7.18 14.79
N MET A 168 -11.27 -7.92 15.54
CA MET A 168 -10.07 -7.44 16.20
C MET A 168 -9.01 -6.97 15.16
N PHE A 169 -8.82 -7.71 14.08
CA PHE A 169 -7.94 -7.30 12.98
C PHE A 169 -8.39 -5.98 12.36
N ARG A 170 -9.70 -5.80 12.16
CA ARG A 170 -10.25 -4.54 11.63
C ARG A 170 -10.00 -3.35 12.58
N ASP A 171 -10.06 -3.56 13.89
CA ASP A 171 -9.77 -2.52 14.89
C ASP A 171 -8.28 -2.17 14.92
N TRP A 172 -7.40 -3.16 14.83
CA TRP A 172 -5.95 -2.90 14.68
C TRP A 172 -5.63 -2.08 13.43
N MET A 173 -6.27 -2.40 12.29
CA MET A 173 -5.99 -1.67 11.05
C MET A 173 -6.46 -0.22 11.10
N ARG A 174 -7.54 0.08 11.81
CA ARG A 174 -7.97 1.47 12.05
C ARG A 174 -6.93 2.27 12.86
N THR A 175 -6.30 1.62 13.84
CA THR A 175 -5.35 2.28 14.75
C THR A 175 -3.94 2.35 14.14
N LEU A 176 -3.45 1.24 13.58
CA LEU A 176 -2.06 1.12 13.13
C LEU A 176 -1.81 1.72 11.73
N GLY A 177 -2.85 1.93 10.91
CA GLY A 177 -2.72 2.58 9.62
C GLY A 177 -2.38 4.09 9.70
N VAL A 178 -2.82 4.73 10.77
CA VAL A 178 -2.64 6.19 10.99
C VAL A 178 -1.17 6.63 11.05
N PRO A 179 -0.26 5.98 11.77
CA PRO A 179 1.13 6.43 11.91
C PRO A 179 1.99 6.31 10.65
N LEU A 180 1.54 5.56 9.64
CA LEU A 180 2.33 5.33 8.42
C LEU A 180 2.35 6.54 7.47
N ASP A 181 1.47 7.50 7.66
CA ASP A 181 1.43 8.72 6.84
C ASP A 181 1.82 9.96 7.64
N PRO A 182 2.86 10.72 7.22
CA PRO A 182 3.35 11.89 7.94
C PRO A 182 2.35 13.04 8.01
N VAL A 183 1.31 13.04 7.17
CA VAL A 183 0.24 14.06 7.20
C VAL A 183 -0.79 13.74 8.28
N ILE A 184 -1.12 12.46 8.42
CA ILE A 184 -2.14 11.98 9.38
C ILE A 184 -1.55 11.91 10.78
N SER A 185 -0.31 11.48 10.93
CA SER A 185 0.36 11.27 12.23
C SER A 185 0.63 12.56 13.04
N ALA A 186 0.23 13.72 12.52
CA ALA A 186 0.36 14.99 13.23
C ALA A 186 -0.58 15.15 14.45
N ASN A 187 -1.53 14.24 14.64
CA ASN A 187 -2.48 14.22 15.76
C ASN A 187 -2.23 12.96 16.60
N ASP A 188 -1.34 13.06 17.57
CA ASP A 188 -0.81 12.01 18.44
C ASP A 188 -1.81 10.88 18.84
N PRO A 189 -1.72 9.67 18.26
CA PRO A 189 -2.44 8.49 18.73
C PRO A 189 -1.62 7.61 19.70
N GLY A 190 -0.60 8.18 20.35
CA GLY A 190 0.49 7.48 21.02
C GLY A 190 0.17 6.28 21.90
N VAL A 191 -0.82 6.40 22.80
CA VAL A 191 -1.19 5.31 23.72
C VAL A 191 -1.90 4.17 22.99
N GLU A 192 -2.83 4.51 22.10
CA GLU A 192 -3.63 3.54 21.36
C GLU A 192 -2.78 2.71 20.39
N VAL A 193 -1.83 3.36 19.71
CA VAL A 193 -0.88 2.68 18.83
C VAL A 193 0.03 1.74 19.60
N ARG A 194 0.56 2.15 20.76
CA ARG A 194 1.37 1.26 21.62
C ARG A 194 0.58 0.04 22.08
N GLN A 195 -0.67 0.25 22.51
CA GLN A 195 -1.52 -0.84 22.95
C GLN A 195 -1.80 -1.81 21.80
N ALA A 196 -2.16 -1.29 20.62
CA ALA A 196 -2.41 -2.11 19.44
C ALA A 196 -1.17 -2.93 19.02
N ILE A 197 0.05 -2.35 19.07
CA ILE A 197 1.30 -3.08 18.80
C ILE A 197 1.51 -4.20 19.83
N ALA A 198 1.24 -3.94 21.11
CA ALA A 198 1.38 -4.95 22.17
C ALA A 198 0.37 -6.09 21.99
N ASP A 199 -0.87 -5.77 21.59
CA ASP A 199 -1.92 -6.76 21.34
C ASP A 199 -1.61 -7.60 20.11
N VAL A 200 -1.16 -7.00 19.01
CA VAL A 200 -0.68 -7.70 17.80
C VAL A 200 0.49 -8.63 18.14
N ARG A 201 1.46 -8.14 18.92
CA ARG A 201 2.61 -8.95 19.33
C ARG A 201 2.14 -10.18 20.10
N ARG A 202 1.30 -10.01 21.12
CA ARG A 202 0.77 -11.12 21.92
C ARG A 202 0.04 -12.12 21.03
N TYR A 203 -0.88 -11.65 20.19
CA TYR A 203 -1.67 -12.51 19.32
C TYR A 203 -0.80 -13.38 18.39
N PHE A 204 0.15 -12.77 17.67
CA PHE A 204 1.00 -13.53 16.75
C PHE A 204 2.03 -14.41 17.47
N SER A 205 2.49 -14.05 18.68
CA SER A 205 3.30 -14.94 19.51
C SER A 205 2.50 -16.17 19.95
N ASP A 206 1.25 -15.98 20.40
CA ASP A 206 0.36 -17.09 20.80
C ASP A 206 0.01 -17.97 19.59
N LEU A 207 -0.30 -17.35 18.45
CA LEU A 207 -0.60 -18.09 17.21
C LEU A 207 0.62 -18.87 16.73
N ALA A 208 1.82 -18.32 16.79
CA ALA A 208 3.06 -19.01 16.44
C ALA A 208 3.32 -20.19 17.39
N ALA A 209 3.06 -20.02 18.71
CA ALA A 209 3.17 -21.12 19.67
C ALA A 209 2.20 -22.25 19.35
N ASP A 210 0.95 -21.97 18.99
CA ASP A 210 -0.01 -22.97 18.53
C ASP A 210 0.47 -23.67 17.25
N ARG A 211 0.97 -22.92 16.26
CA ARG A 211 1.45 -23.47 14.99
C ARG A 211 2.71 -24.31 15.11
N ARG A 212 3.53 -24.12 16.15
CA ARG A 212 4.65 -25.04 16.47
C ARG A 212 4.15 -26.42 16.88
N MET A 213 2.99 -26.50 17.52
CA MET A 213 2.38 -27.75 17.95
C MET A 213 1.38 -28.33 16.92
N HIS A 214 0.68 -27.47 16.22
CA HIS A 214 -0.40 -27.78 15.29
C HIS A 214 -0.23 -27.03 13.95
N PRO A 215 0.72 -27.44 13.10
CA PRO A 215 0.95 -26.79 11.81
C PRO A 215 -0.29 -26.83 10.91
N ARG A 216 -0.56 -25.73 10.19
CA ARG A 216 -1.63 -25.60 9.19
C ARG A 216 -1.07 -25.09 7.86
N GLU A 217 -1.94 -25.00 6.83
CA GLU A 217 -1.59 -24.40 5.54
C GLU A 217 -1.78 -22.87 5.59
N ASP A 218 -1.04 -22.18 6.46
CA ASP A 218 -1.10 -20.73 6.65
C ASP A 218 0.30 -20.09 6.69
N LEU A 219 0.36 -18.76 6.57
CA LEU A 219 1.62 -18.02 6.56
C LEU A 219 2.38 -18.19 7.88
N ILE A 220 1.69 -18.20 9.02
CA ILE A 220 2.35 -18.33 10.32
C ILE A 220 3.01 -19.69 10.47
N SER A 221 2.38 -20.77 10.01
CA SER A 221 3.00 -22.12 9.98
C SER A 221 4.25 -22.17 9.11
N ILE A 222 4.24 -21.49 7.94
CA ILE A 222 5.42 -21.37 7.08
C ILE A 222 6.54 -20.61 7.77
N MET A 223 6.22 -19.53 8.48
CA MET A 223 7.19 -18.72 9.20
C MET A 223 7.78 -19.49 10.39
N VAL A 224 6.96 -20.22 11.14
CA VAL A 224 7.41 -21.11 12.23
C VAL A 224 8.34 -22.21 11.70
N ALA A 225 8.00 -22.85 10.59
CA ALA A 225 8.87 -23.85 9.96
C ALA A 225 10.21 -23.25 9.48
N ALA A 226 10.21 -21.99 9.07
CA ALA A 226 11.40 -21.25 8.66
C ALA A 226 12.30 -20.90 9.87
N GLU A 227 11.73 -20.61 11.03
CA GLU A 227 12.47 -20.42 12.30
C GLU A 227 13.27 -21.68 12.62
N GLY A 228 12.63 -22.86 12.54
CA GLY A 228 13.30 -24.16 12.79
C GLY A 228 14.47 -24.46 11.83
N ARG A 229 14.52 -23.82 10.65
CA ARG A 229 15.62 -23.93 9.68
C ARG A 229 16.66 -22.81 9.78
N GLY A 230 16.47 -21.83 10.67
CA GLY A 230 17.33 -20.65 10.79
C GLY A 230 17.08 -19.58 9.69
N ASP A 231 16.00 -19.72 8.92
CA ASP A 231 15.59 -18.72 7.93
C ASP A 231 14.87 -17.52 8.58
N LEU A 232 14.31 -17.66 9.79
CA LEU A 232 13.94 -16.60 10.72
C LEU A 232 14.84 -16.64 11.94
N GLN A 233 15.31 -15.50 12.42
CA GLN A 233 16.31 -15.43 13.47
C GLN A 233 15.74 -15.12 14.85
N THR A 234 14.60 -14.42 14.89
CA THR A 234 13.94 -14.02 16.14
C THR A 234 12.43 -14.09 16.02
N GLU A 235 11.76 -14.22 17.16
CA GLU A 235 10.29 -14.13 17.22
C GLU A 235 9.80 -12.74 16.80
N GLU A 236 10.54 -11.68 17.06
CA GLU A 236 10.24 -10.33 16.59
C GLU A 236 10.18 -10.26 15.05
N GLU A 237 11.10 -10.92 14.36
CA GLU A 237 11.04 -10.98 12.88
C GLU A 237 9.74 -11.65 12.40
N LEU A 238 9.27 -12.71 13.06
CA LEU A 238 8.00 -13.36 12.74
C LEU A 238 6.84 -12.40 12.99
N VAL A 239 6.69 -11.94 14.22
CA VAL A 239 5.56 -11.14 14.68
C VAL A 239 5.43 -9.85 13.86
N PHE A 240 6.54 -9.11 13.69
CA PHE A 240 6.48 -7.83 12.98
C PHE A 240 6.45 -7.97 11.46
N SER A 241 6.89 -9.10 10.90
CA SER A 241 6.63 -9.43 9.48
C SER A 241 5.15 -9.74 9.25
N ALA A 242 4.50 -10.46 10.16
CA ALA A 242 3.05 -10.71 10.11
C ALA A 242 2.27 -9.38 10.24
N MET A 243 2.58 -8.55 11.24
CA MET A 243 1.99 -7.22 11.42
C MET A 243 2.16 -6.36 10.16
N PHE A 244 3.37 -6.30 9.61
CA PHE A 244 3.63 -5.51 8.42
C PHE A 244 2.88 -6.04 7.19
N THR A 245 2.70 -7.35 7.06
CA THR A 245 1.92 -7.95 5.97
C THR A 245 0.46 -7.50 6.04
N LEU A 246 -0.13 -7.45 7.24
CA LEU A 246 -1.48 -6.89 7.44
C LEU A 246 -1.55 -5.41 7.05
N LEU A 247 -0.62 -4.59 7.54
CA LEU A 247 -0.58 -3.15 7.26
C LEU A 247 -0.43 -2.87 5.76
N ALA A 248 0.53 -3.54 5.11
CA ALA A 248 0.86 -3.30 3.71
C ALA A 248 -0.23 -3.82 2.75
N GLY A 249 -0.87 -4.95 3.06
CA GLY A 249 -1.84 -5.57 2.18
C GLY A 249 -3.25 -4.99 2.31
N HIS A 250 -3.61 -4.43 3.47
CA HIS A 250 -4.94 -3.91 3.72
C HIS A 250 -5.22 -2.60 2.98
N GLU A 251 -4.54 -1.51 3.36
CA GLU A 251 -4.89 -0.16 2.93
C GLU A 251 -4.67 0.05 1.43
N THR A 252 -3.66 -0.60 0.87
CA THR A 252 -3.35 -0.50 -0.55
C THR A 252 -4.43 -1.15 -1.41
N THR A 253 -4.94 -2.32 -1.02
CA THR A 253 -6.02 -3.02 -1.72
C THR A 253 -7.36 -2.30 -1.55
N MET A 254 -7.68 -1.82 -0.35
CA MET A 254 -8.84 -0.96 -0.11
C MET A 254 -8.85 0.25 -1.05
N ASN A 255 -7.71 0.93 -1.16
CA ASN A 255 -7.57 2.12 -2.02
C ASN A 255 -7.63 1.75 -3.50
N MET A 256 -7.08 0.62 -3.93
CA MET A 256 -7.18 0.13 -5.31
C MET A 256 -8.64 -0.07 -5.71
N ILE A 257 -9.44 -0.71 -4.86
CA ILE A 257 -10.87 -0.94 -5.11
C ILE A 257 -11.62 0.40 -5.17
N GLY A 258 -11.45 1.26 -4.18
CA GLY A 258 -12.14 2.55 -4.10
C GLY A 258 -11.78 3.50 -5.24
N ASN A 259 -10.47 3.68 -5.50
CA ASN A 259 -9.97 4.57 -6.55
C ASN A 259 -10.36 4.07 -7.94
N GLY A 260 -10.24 2.77 -8.20
CA GLY A 260 -10.61 2.14 -9.47
C GLY A 260 -12.10 2.27 -9.75
N MET A 261 -12.96 2.04 -8.75
CA MET A 261 -14.40 2.19 -8.89
C MET A 261 -14.79 3.65 -9.16
N LEU A 262 -14.20 4.61 -8.44
CA LEU A 262 -14.43 6.03 -8.72
C LEU A 262 -13.93 6.43 -10.13
N ALA A 263 -12.78 5.90 -10.55
CA ALA A 263 -12.27 6.14 -11.89
C ALA A 263 -13.23 5.63 -12.98
N LEU A 264 -13.84 4.44 -12.80
CA LEU A 264 -14.85 3.92 -13.71
C LEU A 264 -16.09 4.82 -13.76
N PHE A 265 -16.64 5.24 -12.62
CA PHE A 265 -17.80 6.14 -12.61
C PHE A 265 -17.54 7.48 -13.29
N ARG A 266 -16.33 7.99 -13.20
CA ARG A 266 -15.92 9.23 -13.89
C ARG A 266 -15.59 9.04 -15.37
N ASN A 267 -15.56 7.79 -15.86
CA ASN A 267 -15.33 7.42 -17.24
C ASN A 267 -16.40 6.42 -17.71
N PRO A 268 -17.62 6.91 -18.03
CA PRO A 268 -18.77 6.04 -18.34
C PRO A 268 -18.54 5.05 -19.49
N ASP A 269 -17.76 5.43 -20.50
CA ASP A 269 -17.43 4.55 -21.63
C ASP A 269 -16.56 3.35 -21.17
N ALA A 270 -15.60 3.58 -20.25
CA ALA A 270 -14.80 2.52 -19.68
C ALA A 270 -15.66 1.58 -18.80
N LEU A 271 -16.57 2.14 -18.01
CA LEU A 271 -17.52 1.35 -17.21
C LEU A 271 -18.45 0.52 -18.11
N ALA A 272 -19.03 1.12 -19.15
CA ALA A 272 -19.90 0.41 -20.11
C ALA A 272 -19.14 -0.73 -20.79
N ARG A 273 -17.90 -0.49 -21.22
CA ARG A 273 -17.05 -1.50 -21.83
C ARG A 273 -16.78 -2.66 -20.87
N LEU A 274 -16.40 -2.39 -19.62
CA LEU A 274 -16.10 -3.43 -18.64
C LEU A 274 -17.34 -4.22 -18.21
N ARG A 275 -18.53 -3.58 -18.23
CA ARG A 275 -19.81 -4.27 -18.03
C ARG A 275 -20.19 -5.17 -19.21
N SER A 276 -19.83 -4.79 -20.43
CA SER A 276 -20.12 -5.60 -21.63
C SER A 276 -19.15 -6.78 -21.80
N ASP A 277 -17.94 -6.67 -21.28
CA ASP A 277 -16.91 -7.73 -21.25
C ASP A 277 -16.28 -7.80 -19.86
N PRO A 278 -16.91 -8.48 -18.90
CA PRO A 278 -16.37 -8.67 -17.55
C PRO A 278 -15.43 -9.89 -17.47
N SER A 279 -14.78 -10.27 -18.57
CA SER A 279 -13.83 -11.38 -18.57
C SER A 279 -12.65 -11.11 -17.61
N PRO A 280 -12.05 -12.15 -17.01
CA PRO A 280 -10.89 -11.99 -16.14
C PRO A 280 -9.78 -11.16 -16.79
N ALA A 281 -9.49 -11.38 -18.07
CA ALA A 281 -8.45 -10.65 -18.80
C ALA A 281 -8.79 -9.15 -18.96
N ALA A 282 -10.04 -8.80 -19.21
CA ALA A 282 -10.48 -7.41 -19.29
C ALA A 282 -10.41 -6.71 -17.95
N ILE A 283 -10.78 -7.39 -16.86
CA ILE A 283 -10.69 -6.86 -15.49
C ILE A 283 -9.24 -6.70 -15.08
N GLU A 284 -8.35 -7.65 -15.37
CA GLU A 284 -6.91 -7.55 -15.06
C GLU A 284 -6.25 -6.37 -15.80
N SER A 285 -6.58 -6.17 -17.09
CA SER A 285 -6.13 -5.00 -17.86
C SER A 285 -6.63 -3.69 -17.23
N ALA A 286 -7.89 -3.66 -16.82
CA ALA A 286 -8.48 -2.49 -16.15
C ALA A 286 -7.82 -2.23 -14.79
N LEU A 287 -7.50 -3.26 -14.01
CA LEU A 287 -6.79 -3.15 -12.72
C LEU A 287 -5.41 -2.52 -12.88
N ASP A 288 -4.63 -2.98 -13.86
CA ASP A 288 -3.32 -2.39 -14.14
C ASP A 288 -3.47 -0.90 -14.52
N GLU A 289 -4.52 -0.54 -15.25
CA GLU A 289 -4.78 0.87 -15.58
C GLU A 289 -5.28 1.67 -14.37
N PHE A 290 -6.10 1.12 -13.48
CA PHE A 290 -6.50 1.81 -12.24
C PHE A 290 -5.28 2.08 -11.36
N LEU A 291 -4.41 1.08 -11.21
CA LEU A 291 -3.16 1.20 -10.46
C LEU A 291 -2.23 2.27 -11.07
N ARG A 292 -2.12 2.33 -12.40
CA ARG A 292 -1.36 3.39 -13.08
C ARG A 292 -2.01 4.75 -12.90
N PHE A 293 -3.32 4.83 -13.18
CA PHE A 293 -4.06 6.09 -13.25
C PHE A 293 -4.22 6.77 -11.90
N ASP A 294 -4.49 6.02 -10.83
CA ASP A 294 -4.65 6.56 -9.48
C ASP A 294 -4.03 5.62 -8.43
N SER A 295 -2.68 5.58 -8.43
CA SER A 295 -1.89 4.68 -7.59
C SER A 295 -2.28 4.76 -6.11
N PRO A 296 -2.61 3.65 -5.44
CA PRO A 296 -2.78 3.63 -3.98
C PRO A 296 -1.56 4.13 -3.22
N VAL A 297 -0.37 3.67 -3.62
CA VAL A 297 0.92 4.15 -3.08
C VAL A 297 1.44 5.26 -3.98
N GLN A 298 1.54 6.47 -3.44
CA GLN A 298 1.97 7.65 -4.19
C GLN A 298 3.48 7.84 -4.17
N VAL A 299 4.14 7.48 -3.06
CA VAL A 299 5.58 7.66 -2.89
C VAL A 299 6.21 6.47 -2.18
N THR A 300 7.51 6.25 -2.44
CA THR A 300 8.37 5.36 -1.66
C THR A 300 9.73 6.02 -1.46
N PHE A 301 10.57 5.44 -0.59
CA PHE A 301 11.80 6.07 -0.15
C PHE A 301 12.99 5.14 -0.36
N ARG A 302 14.16 5.73 -0.66
CA ARG A 302 15.44 5.02 -0.72
C ARG A 302 16.53 5.88 -0.09
N THR A 303 17.64 5.23 0.29
CA THR A 303 18.82 5.89 0.85
C THR A 303 20.05 5.52 0.01
N ALA A 304 20.81 6.51 -0.43
CA ALA A 304 22.06 6.29 -1.18
C ALA A 304 23.14 5.70 -0.27
N SER A 305 23.73 4.55 -0.65
CA SER A 305 24.83 3.91 0.13
C SER A 305 26.21 4.50 -0.17
N GLU A 306 26.34 5.20 -1.29
CA GLU A 306 27.53 5.88 -1.77
C GLU A 306 27.08 7.11 -2.59
N ASP A 307 28.01 7.87 -3.12
CA ASP A 307 27.68 8.95 -4.07
C ASP A 307 27.19 8.34 -5.37
N ILE A 308 25.98 8.70 -5.81
CA ILE A 308 25.31 8.11 -6.98
C ILE A 308 24.94 9.19 -7.99
N GLU A 309 25.40 9.02 -9.22
CA GLU A 309 24.98 9.88 -10.33
C GLU A 309 23.59 9.48 -10.82
N LEU A 310 22.67 10.47 -10.86
CA LEU A 310 21.30 10.32 -11.39
C LEU A 310 20.92 11.59 -12.15
N SER A 311 20.57 11.45 -13.42
CA SER A 311 20.15 12.56 -14.31
C SER A 311 21.08 13.77 -14.26
N GLY A 312 22.42 13.53 -14.27
CA GLY A 312 23.45 14.58 -14.29
C GLY A 312 23.64 15.29 -12.94
N ARG A 313 23.15 14.72 -11.85
CA ARG A 313 23.35 15.24 -10.49
C ARG A 313 23.86 14.13 -9.58
N THR A 314 24.80 14.47 -8.70
CA THR A 314 25.31 13.56 -7.68
C THR A 314 24.39 13.57 -6.47
N ILE A 315 23.85 12.42 -6.08
CA ILE A 315 23.17 12.19 -4.82
C ILE A 315 24.21 11.69 -3.82
N PRO A 316 24.57 12.47 -2.78
CA PRO A 316 25.60 12.09 -1.84
C PRO A 316 25.20 10.86 -1.01
N ARG A 317 26.20 10.12 -0.56
CA ARG A 317 26.05 9.02 0.39
C ARG A 317 25.24 9.44 1.61
N GLY A 318 24.26 8.61 1.99
CA GLY A 318 23.38 8.82 3.14
C GLY A 318 22.22 9.76 2.88
N GLU A 319 22.16 10.44 1.71
CA GLU A 319 20.98 11.23 1.37
C GLU A 319 19.83 10.34 0.90
N HIS A 320 18.61 10.83 1.09
CA HIS A 320 17.38 10.08 0.84
C HIS A 320 16.70 10.56 -0.43
N VAL A 321 16.13 9.63 -1.18
CA VAL A 321 15.34 9.89 -2.38
C VAL A 321 13.89 9.48 -2.15
N VAL A 322 12.98 10.41 -2.31
CA VAL A 322 11.53 10.18 -2.39
C VAL A 322 11.19 9.90 -3.84
N VAL A 323 10.75 8.69 -4.13
CA VAL A 323 10.36 8.25 -5.47
C VAL A 323 8.86 8.44 -5.62
N PHE A 324 8.44 9.37 -6.49
CA PHE A 324 7.02 9.70 -6.70
C PHE A 324 6.41 8.76 -7.74
N LEU A 325 5.90 7.60 -7.26
CA LEU A 325 5.29 6.56 -8.09
C LEU A 325 4.08 7.10 -8.86
N GLY A 326 3.18 7.84 -8.17
CA GLY A 326 2.01 8.46 -8.80
C GLY A 326 2.38 9.48 -9.89
N ALA A 327 3.48 10.21 -9.74
CA ALA A 327 3.98 11.11 -10.78
C ALA A 327 4.56 10.35 -11.96
N ALA A 328 5.38 9.33 -11.71
CA ALA A 328 6.00 8.49 -12.74
C ALA A 328 4.95 7.75 -13.58
N ASN A 329 3.89 7.27 -12.97
CA ASN A 329 2.76 6.59 -13.64
C ASN A 329 1.94 7.51 -14.57
N ARG A 330 2.15 8.80 -14.48
CA ARG A 330 1.57 9.83 -15.35
C ARG A 330 2.63 10.53 -16.22
N ASP A 331 3.79 9.92 -16.45
CA ASP A 331 4.85 10.49 -17.26
C ASP A 331 4.53 10.35 -18.76
N PRO A 332 4.37 11.48 -19.53
CA PRO A 332 4.07 11.44 -20.95
C PRO A 332 5.23 10.89 -21.81
N LEU A 333 6.45 10.83 -21.26
CA LEU A 333 7.58 10.18 -21.93
C LEU A 333 7.49 8.65 -21.90
N ARG A 334 6.63 8.09 -21.01
CA ARG A 334 6.42 6.65 -20.88
C ARG A 334 5.03 6.21 -21.33
N PHE A 335 3.99 7.01 -21.04
CA PHE A 335 2.59 6.67 -21.32
C PHE A 335 1.96 7.71 -22.24
N THR A 336 1.44 7.29 -23.36
CA THR A 336 0.65 8.15 -24.26
C THR A 336 -0.64 8.57 -23.53
N ASP A 337 -1.01 9.85 -23.63
CA ASP A 337 -2.19 10.42 -22.95
C ASP A 337 -2.29 9.96 -21.47
N PRO A 338 -1.28 10.24 -20.62
CA PRO A 338 -1.17 9.66 -19.29
C PRO A 338 -2.31 10.07 -18.35
N ASP A 339 -2.96 11.19 -18.63
CA ASP A 339 -4.09 11.73 -17.86
C ASP A 339 -5.46 11.17 -18.30
N LYS A 340 -5.50 10.29 -19.32
CA LYS A 340 -6.69 9.58 -19.78
C LYS A 340 -6.70 8.17 -19.17
N LEU A 341 -7.85 7.77 -18.65
CA LEU A 341 -8.10 6.37 -18.27
C LEU A 341 -8.33 5.54 -19.53
N ASP A 342 -7.48 4.53 -19.75
CA ASP A 342 -7.59 3.60 -20.88
C ASP A 342 -7.45 2.16 -20.36
N ILE A 343 -8.56 1.52 -20.03
CA ILE A 343 -8.61 0.16 -19.48
C ILE A 343 -8.10 -0.93 -20.45
N THR A 344 -7.72 -0.55 -21.65
CA THR A 344 -7.16 -1.43 -22.69
C THR A 344 -5.74 -1.02 -23.06
N ARG A 345 -5.09 -0.19 -22.25
CA ARG A 345 -3.75 0.33 -22.51
C ARG A 345 -2.76 -0.80 -22.74
N PRO A 346 -2.14 -0.86 -23.94
CA PRO A 346 -1.06 -1.81 -24.18
C PRO A 346 0.18 -1.38 -23.40
N ASP A 347 1.04 -2.32 -23.06
CA ASP A 347 2.34 -2.06 -22.41
C ASP A 347 2.24 -1.19 -21.15
N ASN A 348 1.35 -1.60 -20.23
CA ASN A 348 1.06 -0.87 -18.99
C ASN A 348 2.03 -1.24 -17.85
N HIS A 349 3.35 -0.99 -18.04
CA HIS A 349 4.37 -1.21 -17.01
C HIS A 349 4.39 -0.07 -15.98
N HIS A 350 3.35 0.03 -15.16
CA HIS A 350 3.27 1.02 -14.09
C HIS A 350 4.19 0.67 -12.90
N LEU A 351 4.45 1.66 -12.03
CA LEU A 351 5.32 1.52 -10.86
C LEU A 351 4.55 1.40 -9.53
N SER A 352 3.25 1.12 -9.54
CA SER A 352 2.43 1.06 -8.32
C SER A 352 2.82 -0.07 -7.38
N PHE A 353 3.48 -1.12 -7.90
CA PHE A 353 4.11 -2.17 -7.13
C PHE A 353 5.62 -1.95 -6.92
N ALA A 354 6.10 -0.72 -7.13
CA ALA A 354 7.51 -0.35 -7.13
C ALA A 354 8.35 -1.19 -8.12
N GLY A 355 9.63 -1.43 -7.84
CA GLY A 355 10.54 -2.17 -8.70
C GLY A 355 11.80 -2.63 -7.96
N GLY A 356 12.64 -3.42 -8.65
CA GLY A 356 13.91 -3.90 -8.13
C GLY A 356 13.77 -4.84 -6.93
N PRO A 357 14.75 -4.86 -6.00
CA PRO A 357 14.76 -5.79 -4.87
C PRO A 357 13.52 -5.70 -3.97
N HIS A 358 12.95 -4.51 -3.83
CA HIS A 358 11.77 -4.23 -3.00
C HIS A 358 10.46 -4.12 -3.82
N ARG A 359 10.37 -4.75 -5.01
CA ARG A 359 9.08 -4.89 -5.70
C ARG A 359 8.07 -5.56 -4.78
N CYS A 360 6.82 -5.14 -4.82
CA CYS A 360 5.74 -5.66 -3.97
C CYS A 360 5.70 -7.19 -4.00
N ILE A 361 5.74 -7.80 -2.82
CA ILE A 361 5.70 -9.26 -2.69
C ILE A 361 4.28 -9.80 -2.81
N GLY A 362 3.29 -8.98 -2.38
CA GLY A 362 1.87 -9.31 -2.44
C GLY A 362 1.19 -8.95 -3.77
N GLU A 363 1.94 -8.62 -4.82
CA GLU A 363 1.38 -8.19 -6.12
C GLU A 363 0.37 -9.20 -6.68
N VAL A 364 0.70 -10.50 -6.63
CA VAL A 364 -0.17 -11.55 -7.14
C VAL A 364 -1.48 -11.61 -6.35
N LEU A 365 -1.40 -11.59 -5.02
CA LEU A 365 -2.58 -11.60 -4.15
C LEU A 365 -3.45 -10.35 -4.38
N ALA A 366 -2.85 -9.17 -4.40
CA ALA A 366 -3.57 -7.91 -4.61
C ALA A 366 -4.32 -7.87 -5.96
N LYS A 367 -3.71 -8.43 -7.03
CA LYS A 367 -4.37 -8.55 -8.34
C LYS A 367 -5.54 -9.54 -8.31
N VAL A 368 -5.40 -10.66 -7.63
CA VAL A 368 -6.48 -11.64 -7.46
C VAL A 368 -7.62 -11.05 -6.63
N GLU A 369 -7.33 -10.39 -5.51
CA GLU A 369 -8.32 -9.68 -4.70
C GLU A 369 -9.06 -8.62 -5.52
N GLY A 370 -8.32 -7.78 -6.24
CA GLY A 370 -8.91 -6.75 -7.09
C GLY A 370 -9.80 -7.35 -8.19
N ARG A 371 -9.32 -8.38 -8.89
CA ARG A 371 -10.10 -9.06 -9.93
C ARG A 371 -11.41 -9.61 -9.36
N ILE A 372 -11.37 -10.37 -8.28
CA ILE A 372 -12.55 -10.96 -7.65
C ILE A 372 -13.51 -9.86 -7.16
N ALA A 373 -13.00 -8.80 -6.53
CA ALA A 373 -13.85 -7.71 -6.06
C ALA A 373 -14.58 -7.01 -7.21
N PHE A 374 -13.86 -6.59 -8.27
CA PHE A 374 -14.49 -5.90 -9.41
C PHE A 374 -15.44 -6.82 -10.18
N GLU A 375 -15.06 -8.06 -10.46
CA GLU A 375 -15.90 -9.05 -11.12
C GLU A 375 -17.21 -9.26 -10.37
N THR A 376 -17.12 -9.48 -9.05
CA THR A 376 -18.27 -9.78 -8.20
C THR A 376 -19.20 -8.57 -8.06
N ILE A 377 -18.63 -7.37 -7.82
CA ILE A 377 -19.42 -6.12 -7.71
C ILE A 377 -20.14 -5.81 -9.02
N LEU A 378 -19.44 -5.83 -10.14
CA LEU A 378 -20.05 -5.48 -11.44
C LEU A 378 -21.11 -6.50 -11.88
N ARG A 379 -20.91 -7.77 -11.59
CA ARG A 379 -21.86 -8.86 -11.89
C ARG A 379 -23.12 -8.77 -11.02
N ARG A 380 -22.97 -8.58 -9.70
CA ARG A 380 -24.10 -8.60 -8.75
C ARG A 380 -24.88 -7.29 -8.74
N MET A 381 -24.23 -6.17 -9.05
CA MET A 381 -24.81 -4.82 -8.94
C MET A 381 -24.74 -4.09 -10.30
N PRO A 382 -25.47 -4.57 -11.34
CA PRO A 382 -25.36 -4.00 -12.69
C PRO A 382 -25.87 -2.55 -12.82
N LYS A 383 -26.70 -2.09 -11.84
CA LYS A 383 -27.23 -0.73 -11.79
C LYS A 383 -26.45 0.21 -10.88
N LEU A 384 -25.28 -0.25 -10.38
CA LEU A 384 -24.45 0.52 -9.45
C LEU A 384 -24.14 1.93 -9.98
N ALA A 385 -24.39 2.94 -9.16
CA ALA A 385 -24.19 4.35 -9.48
C ALA A 385 -23.67 5.14 -8.28
N LEU A 386 -22.96 6.26 -8.55
CA LEU A 386 -22.53 7.19 -7.50
C LEU A 386 -23.74 7.90 -6.86
N ALA A 387 -23.83 7.85 -5.54
CA ALA A 387 -24.78 8.68 -4.79
C ALA A 387 -24.22 10.10 -4.50
N ASP A 388 -22.89 10.24 -4.40
CA ASP A 388 -22.20 11.52 -4.27
C ASP A 388 -21.15 11.67 -5.40
N PRO A 389 -21.31 12.64 -6.32
CA PRO A 389 -20.37 12.85 -7.42
C PRO A 389 -19.00 13.37 -6.96
N ASN A 390 -18.89 13.89 -5.72
CA ASN A 390 -17.70 14.50 -5.16
C ASN A 390 -17.23 13.83 -3.86
N PRO A 391 -16.91 12.54 -3.85
CA PRO A 391 -16.46 11.84 -2.66
C PRO A 391 -15.16 12.46 -2.11
N LYS A 392 -15.03 12.43 -0.78
CA LYS A 392 -13.89 13.02 -0.09
C LYS A 392 -12.70 12.09 -0.12
N TRP A 393 -11.53 12.67 -0.37
CA TRP A 393 -10.24 12.01 -0.29
C TRP A 393 -9.65 12.14 1.12
N ARG A 394 -9.00 11.09 1.58
CA ARG A 394 -8.22 11.15 2.82
C ARG A 394 -7.04 12.11 2.66
N PRO A 395 -6.73 12.93 3.66
CA PRO A 395 -5.63 13.88 3.61
C PRO A 395 -4.28 13.19 3.86
N ALA A 396 -3.90 12.23 3.01
CA ALA A 396 -2.69 11.44 3.09
C ALA A 396 -1.73 11.76 1.94
N MET A 397 -0.41 11.72 2.20
CA MET A 397 0.62 11.95 1.19
C MET A 397 1.15 10.65 0.59
N SER A 398 1.36 9.64 1.42
CA SER A 398 1.97 8.38 1.02
C SER A 398 0.98 7.43 0.38
N LEU A 399 -0.23 7.38 0.92
CA LEU A 399 -1.31 6.49 0.49
C LEU A 399 -2.51 7.32 0.04
N ARG A 400 -2.97 7.08 -1.18
CA ARG A 400 -4.10 7.79 -1.78
C ARG A 400 -5.34 6.93 -1.77
N GLY A 401 -6.39 7.40 -1.11
CA GLY A 401 -7.67 6.71 -1.02
C GLY A 401 -8.80 7.61 -0.57
N LEU A 402 -10.02 7.11 -0.70
CA LEU A 402 -11.25 7.80 -0.33
C LEU A 402 -11.59 7.59 1.15
N GLU A 403 -12.23 8.59 1.78
CA GLU A 403 -12.85 8.43 3.11
C GLU A 403 -14.13 7.59 3.02
N SER A 404 -14.87 7.75 1.94
CA SER A 404 -16.18 7.16 1.72
C SER A 404 -16.50 7.18 0.23
N LEU A 405 -17.22 6.17 -0.27
CA LEU A 405 -17.75 6.13 -1.63
C LEU A 405 -19.19 5.62 -1.59
N PRO A 406 -20.18 6.51 -1.34
CA PRO A 406 -21.59 6.13 -1.31
C PRO A 406 -22.09 5.75 -2.69
N LEU A 407 -22.73 4.58 -2.80
CA LEU A 407 -23.26 4.00 -4.03
C LEU A 407 -24.72 3.58 -3.82
N THR A 408 -25.50 3.59 -4.93
CA THR A 408 -26.86 3.05 -5.04
C THR A 408 -26.91 1.99 -6.13
N PHE A 409 -27.83 1.01 -6.05
CA PHE A 409 -27.96 -0.08 -7.01
C PHE A 409 -29.35 -0.71 -7.02
#